data_d7a085488f1280a442d9a6ee3576ac36
#
_entry.id   d7a085488f1280a442d9a6ee3576ac36
#
_cell.length_a   1.000
_cell.length_b   1.000
_cell.length_c   1.000
_cell.angle_alpha   90.00
_cell.angle_beta   90.00
_cell.angle_gamma   90.00
#
_symmetry.space_group_name_H-M   'P 1'
#
loop_
_entity.id
_entity.type
_entity.pdbx_description
1 polymer ?
#
loop_
_entity_poly.entity_id
_entity_poly.type
_entity_poly.pdbx_seq_one_letter_code
_entity_poly.pdbx_strand_id
1 'polypeptide(L)'
;MKTVIINRKNNKKYTEKSPVGADVLYKTLIGGVVLFFVTRKAVSKASSLYMNSKFSTRIINRFIKKNKIDMSDYPEREYSSFNDFFTRKVKTGKRPVSKNSNNLISVADSKLLVYPINDKTEMLIKKKKYTVKDLLRSKKLALQYSGGTCLVFRLTVDDYHRYCFVDNGRLIKSRKINGILHTVGPIAFKRYKVFKENQREYSLLDTENFGEVIQMEVGALMVGKIVNHDIETFKRGDEKGYFLFGGSTVVLIFRENVVEIDKDILNNSRLGIETKVRLGEVIGKRVNH
;
A
#
# COMPACT_ATOMS: atom_id res chain seq x y z
N MET A 1 -5.90 -15.83 -10.76
CA MET A 1 -5.10 -14.93 -11.62
C MET A 1 -3.66 -14.96 -11.09
N LYS A 2 -2.67 -14.98 -11.96
CA LYS A 2 -1.26 -14.96 -11.56
C LYS A 2 -0.72 -13.54 -11.74
N THR A 3 -0.02 -13.02 -10.74
CA THR A 3 0.73 -11.76 -10.83
C THR A 3 2.21 -12.09 -10.85
N VAL A 4 2.92 -11.53 -11.81
CA VAL A 4 4.38 -11.70 -11.91
C VAL A 4 5.04 -10.62 -11.07
N ILE A 5 6.02 -11.01 -10.27
CA ILE A 5 6.77 -10.14 -9.38
C ILE A 5 8.25 -10.39 -9.60
N ILE A 6 9.03 -9.31 -9.66
CA ILE A 6 10.49 -9.37 -9.64
C ILE A 6 10.97 -8.81 -8.30
N ASN A 7 11.76 -9.60 -7.57
CA ASN A 7 12.41 -9.14 -6.36
C ASN A 7 13.67 -8.36 -6.73
N ARG A 8 13.66 -7.06 -6.49
CA ARG A 8 14.73 -6.14 -6.88
C ARG A 8 16.08 -6.49 -6.24
N LYS A 9 16.08 -6.97 -4.99
CA LYS A 9 17.31 -7.32 -4.25
C LYS A 9 18.12 -8.43 -4.92
N ASN A 10 17.48 -9.42 -5.55
CA ASN A 10 18.15 -10.61 -6.09
C ASN A 10 17.73 -10.97 -7.51
N ASN A 11 16.99 -10.10 -8.19
CA ASN A 11 16.44 -10.25 -9.54
C ASN A 11 15.61 -11.54 -9.77
N LYS A 12 15.19 -12.21 -8.69
CA LYS A 12 14.37 -13.43 -8.84
C LYS A 12 12.95 -13.07 -9.23
N LYS A 13 12.50 -13.68 -10.32
CA LYS A 13 11.13 -13.61 -10.81
C LYS A 13 10.31 -14.74 -10.20
N TYR A 14 9.14 -14.40 -9.66
CA TYR A 14 8.19 -15.37 -9.14
C TYR A 14 6.76 -14.97 -9.43
N THR A 15 5.83 -15.89 -9.23
CA THR A 15 4.41 -15.67 -9.52
C THR A 15 3.59 -15.85 -8.25
N GLU A 16 2.83 -14.83 -7.91
CA GLU A 16 1.85 -14.88 -6.83
C GLU A 16 0.50 -15.34 -7.39
N LYS A 17 -0.12 -16.32 -6.73
CA LYS A 17 -1.49 -16.79 -7.04
C LYS A 17 -2.48 -16.09 -6.12
N SER A 18 -3.70 -15.83 -6.61
CA SER A 18 -4.79 -15.39 -5.75
C SER A 18 -5.03 -16.42 -4.63
N PRO A 19 -5.40 -15.96 -3.40
CA PRO A 19 -5.72 -16.87 -2.30
C PRO A 19 -6.76 -17.91 -2.71
N VAL A 20 -6.63 -19.11 -2.16
CA VAL A 20 -7.63 -20.19 -2.33
C VAL A 20 -8.98 -19.67 -1.83
N GLY A 21 -10.02 -19.88 -2.62
CA GLY A 21 -11.37 -19.40 -2.32
C GLY A 21 -11.70 -17.99 -2.84
N ALA A 22 -10.69 -17.16 -3.17
CA ALA A 22 -10.94 -15.85 -3.77
C ALA A 22 -11.66 -15.95 -5.13
N ASP A 23 -11.37 -17.00 -5.90
CA ASP A 23 -12.08 -17.26 -7.17
C ASP A 23 -13.56 -17.52 -6.92
N VAL A 24 -13.92 -18.30 -5.90
CA VAL A 24 -15.33 -18.56 -5.53
C VAL A 24 -16.01 -17.27 -5.10
N LEU A 25 -15.38 -16.51 -4.17
CA LEU A 25 -15.93 -15.24 -3.67
C LEU A 25 -16.17 -14.20 -4.77
N TYR A 26 -15.25 -14.10 -5.74
CA TYR A 26 -15.32 -13.05 -6.76
C TYR A 26 -15.91 -13.49 -8.10
N LYS A 27 -16.13 -14.80 -8.35
CA LYS A 27 -16.61 -15.30 -9.65
C LYS A 27 -18.00 -15.96 -9.62
N THR A 28 -18.51 -16.36 -8.45
CA THR A 28 -19.80 -17.04 -8.32
C THR A 28 -20.89 -16.11 -7.75
N LEU A 29 -22.15 -16.43 -7.99
CA LEU A 29 -23.30 -15.69 -7.42
C LEU A 29 -23.33 -15.81 -5.89
N ILE A 30 -23.17 -17.02 -5.36
CA ILE A 30 -23.13 -17.28 -3.90
C ILE A 30 -21.95 -16.52 -3.29
N GLY A 31 -20.77 -16.57 -3.93
CA GLY A 31 -19.61 -15.79 -3.52
C GLY A 31 -19.87 -14.28 -3.50
N GLY A 32 -20.65 -13.76 -4.44
CA GLY A 32 -21.09 -12.37 -4.48
C GLY A 32 -21.94 -11.97 -3.26
N VAL A 33 -22.87 -12.83 -2.85
CA VAL A 33 -23.68 -12.62 -1.62
C VAL A 33 -22.79 -12.63 -0.38
N VAL A 34 -21.89 -13.60 -0.24
CA VAL A 34 -20.94 -13.66 0.87
C VAL A 34 -20.04 -12.42 0.86
N LEU A 35 -19.54 -12.02 -0.31
CA LEU A 35 -18.70 -10.85 -0.48
C LEU A 35 -19.40 -9.56 -0.02
N PHE A 36 -20.70 -9.43 -0.33
CA PHE A 36 -21.51 -8.30 0.12
C PHE A 36 -21.47 -8.15 1.64
N PHE A 37 -21.60 -9.24 2.40
CA PHE A 37 -21.56 -9.20 3.86
C PHE A 37 -20.13 -8.97 4.39
N VAL A 38 -19.13 -9.73 3.91
CA VAL A 38 -17.76 -9.65 4.44
C VAL A 38 -17.04 -8.34 4.12
N THR A 39 -17.49 -7.60 3.09
CA THR A 39 -16.96 -6.26 2.78
C THR A 39 -17.53 -5.16 3.69
N ARG A 40 -18.51 -5.48 4.53
CA ARG A 40 -19.13 -4.50 5.43
C ARG A 40 -18.27 -4.21 6.65
N LYS A 41 -18.33 -2.97 7.12
CA LYS A 41 -17.56 -2.49 8.30
C LYS A 41 -17.87 -3.28 9.56
N ALA A 42 -19.11 -3.77 9.74
CA ALA A 42 -19.50 -4.56 10.91
C ALA A 42 -18.71 -5.87 11.01
N VAL A 43 -18.57 -6.62 9.90
CA VAL A 43 -17.80 -7.87 9.86
C VAL A 43 -16.32 -7.59 10.07
N SER A 44 -15.79 -6.53 9.45
CA SER A 44 -14.41 -6.10 9.68
C SER A 44 -14.17 -5.72 11.15
N LYS A 45 -15.13 -5.06 11.82
CA LYS A 45 -15.05 -4.74 13.25
C LYS A 45 -15.03 -5.99 14.13
N ALA A 46 -15.91 -6.96 13.87
CA ALA A 46 -15.96 -8.23 14.62
C ALA A 46 -14.65 -9.02 14.42
N SER A 47 -14.15 -9.11 13.17
CA SER A 47 -12.84 -9.72 12.88
C SER A 47 -11.71 -9.03 13.63
N SER A 48 -11.71 -7.69 13.69
CA SER A 48 -10.71 -6.91 14.41
C SER A 48 -10.73 -7.19 15.92
N LEU A 49 -11.92 -7.36 16.53
CA LEU A 49 -12.02 -7.73 17.94
C LEU A 49 -11.36 -9.09 18.21
N TYR A 50 -11.64 -10.10 17.39
CA TYR A 50 -10.98 -11.41 17.50
C TYR A 50 -9.45 -11.28 17.31
N MET A 51 -9.00 -10.58 16.28
CA MET A 51 -7.57 -10.41 15.96
C MET A 51 -6.80 -9.61 17.02
N ASN A 52 -7.47 -8.85 17.87
CA ASN A 52 -6.89 -8.15 19.03
C ASN A 52 -6.93 -9.01 20.32
N SER A 53 -7.60 -10.15 20.31
CA SER A 53 -7.71 -11.01 21.48
C SER A 53 -6.47 -11.91 21.67
N LYS A 54 -6.19 -12.31 22.90
CA LYS A 54 -5.13 -13.28 23.24
C LYS A 54 -5.35 -14.63 22.54
N PHE A 55 -6.59 -15.04 22.30
CA PHE A 55 -6.90 -16.28 21.59
C PHE A 55 -6.36 -16.32 20.14
N SER A 56 -6.22 -15.15 19.50
CA SER A 56 -5.71 -15.04 18.14
C SER A 56 -4.22 -15.37 18.00
N THR A 57 -3.46 -15.43 19.12
CA THR A 57 -2.04 -15.80 19.09
C THR A 57 -1.81 -17.22 18.58
N ARG A 58 -2.79 -18.13 18.80
CA ARG A 58 -2.72 -19.55 18.39
C ARG A 58 -2.54 -19.73 16.88
N ILE A 59 -2.96 -18.76 16.08
CA ILE A 59 -2.84 -18.83 14.61
C ILE A 59 -1.51 -18.28 14.08
N ILE A 60 -0.70 -17.58 14.88
CA ILE A 60 0.51 -16.88 14.45
C ILE A 60 1.52 -17.84 13.81
N ASN A 61 1.92 -18.90 14.49
CA ASN A 61 2.92 -19.84 13.98
C ASN A 61 2.47 -20.52 12.68
N ARG A 62 1.19 -20.90 12.59
CA ARG A 62 0.63 -21.46 11.36
C ARG A 62 0.63 -20.45 10.24
N PHE A 63 0.34 -19.19 10.55
CA PHE A 63 0.34 -18.09 9.57
C PHE A 63 1.74 -17.80 9.04
N ILE A 64 2.75 -17.73 9.91
CA ILE A 64 4.17 -17.55 9.54
C ILE A 64 4.60 -18.66 8.57
N LYS A 65 4.37 -19.94 8.94
CA LYS A 65 4.73 -21.10 8.10
C LYS A 65 4.01 -21.08 6.75
N LYS A 66 2.70 -20.87 6.75
CA LYS A 66 1.86 -20.85 5.54
C LYS A 66 2.29 -19.77 4.55
N ASN A 67 2.60 -18.57 5.04
CA ASN A 67 2.95 -17.43 4.21
C ASN A 67 4.46 -17.26 4.02
N LYS A 68 5.29 -18.19 4.58
CA LYS A 68 6.76 -18.19 4.49
C LYS A 68 7.36 -16.83 4.92
N ILE A 69 6.86 -16.29 6.04
CA ILE A 69 7.29 -14.99 6.56
C ILE A 69 8.68 -15.16 7.15
N ASP A 70 9.64 -14.38 6.63
CA ASP A 70 10.99 -14.32 7.19
C ASP A 70 10.97 -13.47 8.46
N MET A 71 11.21 -14.12 9.60
CA MET A 71 11.21 -13.48 10.91
C MET A 71 12.59 -12.96 11.33
N SER A 72 13.65 -13.13 10.53
CA SER A 72 15.02 -12.74 10.87
C SER A 72 15.21 -11.23 11.09
N ASP A 73 14.41 -10.41 10.38
CA ASP A 73 14.41 -8.96 10.50
C ASP A 73 13.66 -8.45 11.75
N TYR A 74 13.00 -9.33 12.52
CA TYR A 74 12.16 -8.94 13.66
C TYR A 74 12.76 -9.41 14.99
N PRO A 75 12.56 -8.66 16.09
CA PRO A 75 12.97 -9.11 17.42
C PRO A 75 12.18 -10.36 17.83
N GLU A 76 12.87 -11.27 18.50
CA GLU A 76 12.21 -12.39 19.17
C GLU A 76 11.44 -11.88 20.38
N ARG A 77 10.14 -12.08 20.38
CA ARG A 77 9.26 -11.72 21.49
C ARG A 77 7.95 -12.47 21.43
N GLU A 78 7.27 -12.54 22.54
CA GLU A 78 5.88 -12.96 22.58
C GLU A 78 4.95 -11.85 22.06
N TYR A 79 3.88 -12.26 21.41
CA TYR A 79 2.85 -11.37 20.91
C TYR A 79 1.58 -11.51 21.73
N SER A 80 0.98 -10.38 22.10
CA SER A 80 -0.26 -10.35 22.88
C SER A 80 -1.50 -10.72 22.07
N SER A 81 -1.42 -10.56 20.73
CA SER A 81 -2.51 -10.85 19.79
C SER A 81 -1.97 -11.03 18.36
N PHE A 82 -2.83 -11.47 17.45
CA PHE A 82 -2.46 -11.54 16.04
C PHE A 82 -2.18 -10.17 15.44
N ASN A 83 -2.94 -9.13 15.79
CA ASN A 83 -2.66 -7.77 15.32
C ASN A 83 -1.34 -7.22 15.86
N ASP A 84 -0.96 -7.55 17.09
CA ASP A 84 0.36 -7.21 17.64
C ASP A 84 1.49 -7.86 16.81
N PHE A 85 1.33 -9.12 16.41
CA PHE A 85 2.23 -9.79 15.48
C PHE A 85 2.21 -9.13 14.09
N PHE A 86 1.04 -8.83 13.55
CA PHE A 86 0.89 -8.30 12.19
C PHE A 86 1.51 -6.91 12.04
N THR A 87 1.42 -6.08 13.09
CA THR A 87 2.00 -4.74 13.16
C THR A 87 3.39 -4.71 13.81
N ARG A 88 4.06 -5.86 13.91
CA ARG A 88 5.41 -5.99 14.50
C ARG A 88 6.39 -4.97 13.92
N LYS A 89 7.33 -4.49 14.73
CA LYS A 89 8.40 -3.59 14.29
C LYS A 89 9.63 -4.40 13.87
N VAL A 90 10.32 -3.94 12.83
CA VAL A 90 11.62 -4.49 12.44
C VAL A 90 12.70 -4.07 13.44
N LYS A 91 13.79 -4.86 13.54
CA LYS A 91 14.99 -4.49 14.29
C LYS A 91 15.58 -3.21 13.73
N THR A 92 16.19 -2.40 14.59
CA THR A 92 16.92 -1.18 14.18
C THR A 92 17.93 -1.51 13.08
N GLY A 93 18.01 -0.65 12.07
CA GLY A 93 18.94 -0.78 10.93
C GLY A 93 18.49 -1.77 9.83
N LYS A 94 17.37 -2.52 9.99
CA LYS A 94 16.87 -3.46 8.96
C LYS A 94 16.12 -2.79 7.80
N ARG A 95 15.73 -1.55 7.96
CA ARG A 95 15.14 -0.69 6.91
C ARG A 95 15.89 0.64 6.89
N PRO A 96 17.15 0.65 6.38
CA PRO A 96 17.91 1.88 6.30
C PRO A 96 17.26 2.83 5.30
N VAL A 97 17.19 4.10 5.67
CA VAL A 97 16.65 5.17 4.84
C VAL A 97 17.81 5.97 4.26
N SER A 98 17.78 6.26 2.96
CA SER A 98 18.81 7.08 2.31
C SER A 98 18.85 8.48 2.92
N LYS A 99 20.07 8.93 3.28
CA LYS A 99 20.32 10.28 3.78
C LYS A 99 20.41 11.34 2.66
N ASN A 100 20.57 10.92 1.40
CA ASN A 100 20.62 11.84 0.25
C ASN A 100 19.18 12.34 -0.02
N SER A 101 19.00 13.65 0.12
CA SER A 101 17.71 14.33 -0.06
C SER A 101 17.15 14.22 -1.48
N ASN A 102 18.01 14.05 -2.48
CA ASN A 102 17.58 13.86 -3.87
C ASN A 102 16.99 12.49 -4.15
N ASN A 103 17.25 11.49 -3.29
CA ASN A 103 16.76 10.14 -3.51
C ASN A 103 15.27 10.04 -3.14
N LEU A 104 14.49 9.44 -4.01
CA LEU A 104 13.12 9.01 -3.71
C LEU A 104 13.17 7.63 -3.06
N ILE A 105 12.59 7.51 -1.86
CA ILE A 105 12.55 6.24 -1.13
C ILE A 105 11.20 5.54 -1.24
N SER A 106 11.22 4.22 -1.12
CA SER A 106 10.01 3.42 -0.93
C SER A 106 9.45 3.65 0.48
N VAL A 107 8.15 3.94 0.55
CA VAL A 107 7.47 4.23 1.82
C VAL A 107 6.99 2.98 2.56
N ALA A 108 7.08 1.79 1.94
CA ALA A 108 6.63 0.52 2.52
C ALA A 108 7.36 -0.68 1.89
N ASP A 109 7.43 -1.78 2.64
CA ASP A 109 7.70 -3.11 2.05
C ASP A 109 6.51 -3.49 1.18
N SER A 110 6.72 -3.67 -0.13
CA SER A 110 5.59 -3.81 -1.04
C SER A 110 5.96 -4.36 -2.41
N LYS A 111 4.93 -4.54 -3.23
CA LYS A 111 5.01 -4.79 -4.66
C LYS A 111 4.60 -3.50 -5.36
N LEU A 112 5.59 -2.80 -5.95
CA LEU A 112 5.46 -1.47 -6.55
C LEU A 112 5.09 -1.55 -8.02
N LEU A 113 4.13 -0.72 -8.42
CA LEU A 113 3.84 -0.36 -9.80
C LEU A 113 3.77 1.15 -9.94
N VAL A 114 4.22 1.65 -11.08
CA VAL A 114 4.24 3.08 -11.41
C VAL A 114 3.34 3.35 -12.62
N TYR A 115 2.55 4.40 -12.53
CA TYR A 115 1.62 4.80 -13.57
C TYR A 115 1.77 6.28 -13.88
N PRO A 116 1.92 6.67 -15.16
CA PRO A 116 1.81 8.07 -15.55
C PRO A 116 0.35 8.52 -15.38
N ILE A 117 0.19 9.77 -15.01
CA ILE A 117 -1.09 10.48 -14.99
C ILE A 117 -1.14 11.35 -16.25
N ASN A 118 -2.15 11.17 -17.09
CA ASN A 118 -2.28 11.97 -18.30
C ASN A 118 -2.86 13.38 -18.02
N ASP A 119 -2.95 14.22 -19.03
CA ASP A 119 -3.45 15.60 -18.95
C ASP A 119 -4.91 15.70 -18.44
N LYS A 120 -5.68 14.63 -18.59
CA LYS A 120 -7.06 14.52 -18.07
C LYS A 120 -7.10 13.98 -16.63
N THR A 121 -5.93 13.91 -15.94
CA THR A 121 -5.77 13.33 -14.61
C THR A 121 -6.17 11.85 -14.52
N GLU A 122 -6.01 11.10 -15.62
CA GLU A 122 -6.36 9.68 -15.73
C GLU A 122 -5.12 8.80 -15.69
N MET A 123 -5.28 7.61 -15.16
CA MET A 123 -4.27 6.55 -15.12
C MET A 123 -4.91 5.20 -15.38
N LEU A 124 -4.17 4.31 -16.02
CA LEU A 124 -4.63 2.96 -16.34
C LEU A 124 -4.02 1.94 -15.36
N ILE A 125 -4.68 1.72 -14.23
CA ILE A 125 -4.22 0.77 -13.21
C ILE A 125 -4.82 -0.61 -13.50
N LYS A 126 -3.97 -1.61 -13.80
CA LYS A 126 -4.40 -3.00 -14.08
C LYS A 126 -5.55 -3.07 -15.10
N LYS A 127 -5.42 -2.33 -16.21
CA LYS A 127 -6.41 -2.24 -17.31
C LYS A 127 -7.75 -1.58 -16.94
N LYS A 128 -7.86 -0.92 -15.80
CA LYS A 128 -9.01 -0.10 -15.42
C LYS A 128 -8.62 1.37 -15.33
N LYS A 129 -9.48 2.20 -15.91
CA LYS A 129 -9.33 3.65 -15.89
C LYS A 129 -9.72 4.20 -14.51
N TYR A 130 -8.79 4.88 -13.87
CA TYR A 130 -8.98 5.66 -12.65
C TYR A 130 -8.68 7.12 -12.94
N THR A 131 -9.28 8.02 -12.18
CA THR A 131 -8.92 9.42 -12.19
C THR A 131 -8.40 9.83 -10.81
N VAL A 132 -7.48 10.78 -10.77
CA VAL A 132 -7.02 11.35 -9.49
C VAL A 132 -8.21 11.98 -8.75
N LYS A 133 -9.18 12.57 -9.48
CA LYS A 133 -10.45 13.06 -8.91
C LYS A 133 -11.22 11.96 -8.17
N ASP A 134 -11.32 10.76 -8.76
CA ASP A 134 -12.02 9.64 -8.11
C ASP A 134 -11.32 9.20 -6.81
N LEU A 135 -9.99 9.21 -6.81
CA LEU A 135 -9.18 8.86 -5.64
C LEU A 135 -9.35 9.89 -4.51
N LEU A 136 -9.29 11.18 -4.82
CA LEU A 136 -9.28 12.28 -3.85
C LEU A 136 -10.68 12.81 -3.51
N ARG A 137 -11.69 12.50 -4.32
CA ARG A 137 -13.02 13.16 -4.28
C ARG A 137 -12.90 14.69 -4.30
N SER A 138 -11.94 15.23 -5.05
CA SER A 138 -11.71 16.66 -5.24
C SER A 138 -11.21 16.93 -6.64
N LYS A 139 -12.00 17.65 -7.47
CA LYS A 139 -11.60 18.04 -8.83
C LYS A 139 -10.47 19.08 -8.79
N LYS A 140 -10.59 20.09 -7.92
CA LYS A 140 -9.61 21.17 -7.79
C LYS A 140 -8.22 20.63 -7.43
N LEU A 141 -8.14 19.73 -6.43
CA LEU A 141 -6.87 19.13 -6.03
C LEU A 141 -6.32 18.18 -7.11
N ALA A 142 -7.19 17.41 -7.77
CA ALA A 142 -6.78 16.46 -8.80
C ALA A 142 -6.09 17.12 -10.00
N LEU A 143 -6.55 18.29 -10.42
CA LEU A 143 -5.99 19.02 -11.56
C LEU A 143 -4.52 19.43 -11.34
N GLN A 144 -4.09 19.59 -10.09
CA GLN A 144 -2.70 19.94 -9.76
C GLN A 144 -1.72 18.80 -10.01
N TYR A 145 -2.20 17.57 -10.24
CA TYR A 145 -1.40 16.36 -10.51
C TYR A 145 -1.55 15.87 -11.95
N SER A 146 -2.09 16.71 -12.85
CA SER A 146 -2.07 16.44 -14.29
C SER A 146 -0.64 16.28 -14.80
N GLY A 147 -0.38 15.35 -15.70
CA GLY A 147 0.97 15.03 -16.19
C GLY A 147 1.89 14.31 -15.18
N GLY A 148 1.46 14.17 -13.93
CA GLY A 148 2.27 13.67 -12.84
C GLY A 148 2.46 12.15 -12.81
N THR A 149 2.96 11.66 -11.69
CA THR A 149 3.31 10.24 -11.50
C THR A 149 2.62 9.65 -10.28
N CYS A 150 1.99 8.47 -10.45
CA CYS A 150 1.33 7.71 -9.39
C CYS A 150 2.10 6.42 -9.11
N LEU A 151 2.54 6.23 -7.86
CA LEU A 151 3.20 5.04 -7.36
C LEU A 151 2.22 4.24 -6.50
N VAL A 152 2.05 2.96 -6.78
CA VAL A 152 1.13 2.07 -6.08
C VAL A 152 1.92 0.97 -5.39
N PHE A 153 2.00 1.03 -4.08
CA PHE A 153 2.69 0.09 -3.18
C PHE A 153 1.67 -0.89 -2.61
N ARG A 154 1.56 -2.07 -3.21
CA ARG A 154 0.65 -3.12 -2.74
C ARG A 154 1.35 -4.00 -1.70
N LEU A 155 0.83 -4.00 -0.47
CA LEU A 155 1.31 -4.84 0.60
C LEU A 155 0.51 -6.15 0.63
N THR A 156 1.23 -7.26 0.72
CA THR A 156 0.66 -8.59 0.93
C THR A 156 0.91 -9.05 2.36
N VAL A 157 0.21 -10.05 2.80
CA VAL A 157 0.20 -10.50 4.21
C VAL A 157 1.56 -10.92 4.77
N ASP A 158 2.54 -11.16 3.90
CA ASP A 158 3.94 -11.46 4.24
C ASP A 158 4.82 -10.22 4.36
N ASP A 159 4.37 -9.07 3.90
CA ASP A 159 5.13 -7.82 3.97
C ASP A 159 5.12 -7.20 5.38
N TYR A 160 5.95 -6.20 5.58
CA TYR A 160 5.94 -5.31 6.74
C TYR A 160 4.83 -4.29 6.58
N HIS A 161 3.88 -4.22 7.53
CA HIS A 161 2.66 -3.43 7.37
C HIS A 161 2.71 -2.04 7.99
N ARG A 162 3.91 -1.53 8.31
CA ARG A 162 4.14 -0.13 8.67
C ARG A 162 4.65 0.63 7.46
N TYR A 163 4.35 1.90 7.38
CA TYR A 163 4.75 2.79 6.29
C TYR A 163 5.26 4.11 6.85
N CYS A 164 6.13 4.77 6.09
CA CYS A 164 6.81 5.99 6.52
C CYS A 164 6.46 7.18 5.61
N PHE A 165 6.87 8.37 6.05
CA PHE A 165 6.89 9.56 5.21
C PHE A 165 8.01 9.48 4.17
N VAL A 166 7.72 9.98 2.97
CA VAL A 166 8.63 9.91 1.81
C VAL A 166 9.80 10.90 1.91
N ASP A 167 9.63 11.99 2.65
CA ASP A 167 10.58 13.09 2.77
C ASP A 167 10.41 13.81 4.12
N ASN A 168 11.25 14.84 4.39
CA ASN A 168 10.97 15.82 5.43
C ASN A 168 9.81 16.73 5.00
N GLY A 169 9.07 17.25 5.97
CA GLY A 169 8.00 18.20 5.66
C GLY A 169 6.96 18.36 6.75
N ARG A 170 5.80 18.85 6.34
CA ARG A 170 4.65 19.06 7.22
C ARG A 170 3.36 18.59 6.58
N LEU A 171 2.39 18.24 7.42
CA LEU A 171 1.05 17.86 7.01
C LEU A 171 0.23 19.13 6.72
N ILE A 172 -0.22 19.32 5.48
CA ILE A 172 -1.14 20.40 5.12
C ILE A 172 -2.58 20.01 5.48
N LYS A 173 -2.96 18.78 5.13
CA LYS A 173 -4.35 18.31 5.28
C LYS A 173 -4.41 16.80 5.25
N SER A 174 -5.30 16.23 6.07
CA SER A 174 -5.72 14.83 6.02
C SER A 174 -7.20 14.72 5.72
N ARG A 175 -7.59 13.67 4.97
CA ARG A 175 -9.01 13.40 4.69
C ARG A 175 -9.29 11.90 4.64
N LYS A 176 -10.26 11.47 5.45
CA LYS A 176 -10.85 10.12 5.39
C LYS A 176 -11.97 10.06 4.36
N ILE A 177 -11.93 9.06 3.51
CA ILE A 177 -12.96 8.77 2.52
C ILE A 177 -13.55 7.42 2.85
N ASN A 178 -14.80 7.43 3.29
CA ASN A 178 -15.54 6.21 3.58
C ASN A 178 -15.77 5.40 2.31
N GLY A 179 -15.71 4.08 2.45
CA GLY A 179 -15.91 3.12 1.37
C GLY A 179 -16.16 1.72 1.90
N ILE A 180 -16.15 0.76 1.00
CA ILE A 180 -16.21 -0.67 1.28
C ILE A 180 -14.79 -1.25 1.37
N LEU A 181 -14.65 -2.55 1.60
CA LEU A 181 -13.35 -3.20 1.79
C LEU A 181 -13.21 -4.40 0.85
N HIS A 182 -13.03 -4.13 -0.46
CA HIS A 182 -12.61 -5.17 -1.40
C HIS A 182 -11.14 -5.52 -1.22
N THR A 183 -10.76 -6.78 -1.51
CA THR A 183 -9.33 -7.13 -1.52
C THR A 183 -8.56 -6.30 -2.57
N VAL A 184 -7.32 -5.94 -2.24
CA VAL A 184 -6.37 -5.33 -3.20
C VAL A 184 -5.65 -6.37 -4.07
N GLY A 185 -6.08 -7.62 -4.02
CA GLY A 185 -5.57 -8.69 -4.88
C GLY A 185 -6.07 -8.56 -6.33
N PRO A 186 -5.33 -9.17 -7.28
CA PRO A 186 -5.61 -9.03 -8.73
C PRO A 186 -7.01 -9.40 -9.16
N ILE A 187 -7.68 -10.31 -8.42
CA ILE A 187 -9.01 -10.80 -8.75
C ILE A 187 -10.10 -9.72 -8.59
N ALA A 188 -10.00 -8.88 -7.55
CA ALA A 188 -10.97 -7.82 -7.32
C ALA A 188 -10.89 -6.72 -8.38
N PHE A 189 -9.68 -6.41 -8.87
CA PHE A 189 -9.48 -5.42 -9.93
C PHE A 189 -10.19 -5.76 -11.24
N LYS A 190 -10.56 -7.01 -11.48
CA LYS A 190 -11.35 -7.38 -12.67
C LYS A 190 -12.79 -6.86 -12.61
N ARG A 191 -13.42 -6.88 -11.43
CA ARG A 191 -14.84 -6.53 -11.25
C ARG A 191 -15.05 -5.14 -10.68
N TYR A 192 -14.20 -4.70 -9.74
CA TYR A 192 -14.39 -3.49 -8.94
C TYR A 192 -13.33 -2.44 -9.21
N LYS A 193 -13.68 -1.18 -9.06
CA LYS A 193 -12.72 -0.06 -9.04
C LYS A 193 -12.19 0.14 -7.62
N VAL A 194 -11.38 -0.83 -7.16
CA VAL A 194 -10.94 -0.99 -5.76
C VAL A 194 -10.44 0.31 -5.14
N PHE A 195 -9.57 1.05 -5.82
CA PHE A 195 -9.03 2.30 -5.27
C PHE A 195 -10.05 3.45 -5.19
N LYS A 196 -11.15 3.38 -5.97
CA LYS A 196 -12.25 4.35 -5.90
C LYS A 196 -13.29 3.97 -4.84
N GLU A 197 -13.53 2.67 -4.64
CA GLU A 197 -14.61 2.12 -3.84
C GLU A 197 -14.19 1.85 -2.40
N ASN A 198 -12.91 1.47 -2.17
CA ASN A 198 -12.41 1.13 -0.86
C ASN A 198 -12.28 2.36 0.05
N GLN A 199 -12.49 2.09 1.35
CA GLN A 199 -12.16 3.05 2.39
C GLN A 199 -10.67 3.43 2.27
N ARG A 200 -10.38 4.72 2.34
CA ARG A 200 -9.02 5.25 2.24
C ARG A 200 -8.87 6.55 3.01
N GLU A 201 -7.65 6.86 3.33
CA GLU A 201 -7.27 8.12 3.94
C GLU A 201 -6.13 8.71 3.12
N TYR A 202 -6.15 9.99 2.80
CA TYR A 202 -5.03 10.66 2.18
C TYR A 202 -4.56 11.85 2.98
N SER A 203 -3.25 12.07 2.93
CA SER A 203 -2.57 13.25 3.45
C SER A 203 -1.99 14.04 2.29
N LEU A 204 -2.21 15.35 2.29
CA LEU A 204 -1.49 16.31 1.47
C LEU A 204 -0.29 16.77 2.29
N LEU A 205 0.90 16.45 1.81
CA LEU A 205 2.18 16.71 2.46
C LEU A 205 2.91 17.83 1.72
N ASP A 206 3.36 18.85 2.45
CA ASP A 206 4.30 19.85 1.95
C ASP A 206 5.71 19.33 2.26
N THR A 207 6.43 18.88 1.23
CA THR A 207 7.73 18.22 1.38
C THR A 207 8.85 19.12 0.92
N GLU A 208 10.03 19.00 1.57
CA GLU A 208 11.19 19.85 1.28
C GLU A 208 11.75 19.65 -0.13
N ASN A 209 11.75 18.39 -0.64
CA ASN A 209 12.45 18.06 -1.87
C ASN A 209 11.52 17.72 -3.04
N PHE A 210 10.27 17.32 -2.78
CA PHE A 210 9.34 16.85 -3.83
C PHE A 210 8.09 17.73 -3.95
N GLY A 211 8.06 18.90 -3.26
CA GLY A 211 6.89 19.78 -3.22
C GLY A 211 5.66 19.13 -2.58
N GLU A 212 4.47 19.46 -3.05
CA GLU A 212 3.24 18.89 -2.50
C GLU A 212 3.02 17.46 -3.02
N VAL A 213 3.09 16.49 -2.09
CA VAL A 213 2.90 15.07 -2.35
C VAL A 213 1.59 14.59 -1.71
N ILE A 214 0.81 13.80 -2.45
CA ILE A 214 -0.30 13.06 -1.85
C ILE A 214 0.21 11.69 -1.45
N GLN A 215 0.07 11.37 -0.16
CA GLN A 215 0.25 10.02 0.36
C GLN A 215 -1.10 9.50 0.83
N MET A 216 -1.52 8.35 0.27
CA MET A 216 -2.84 7.77 0.51
C MET A 216 -2.71 6.33 0.96
N GLU A 217 -3.41 5.98 2.03
CA GLU A 217 -3.55 4.62 2.51
C GLU A 217 -4.93 4.08 2.10
N VAL A 218 -4.94 2.93 1.44
CA VAL A 218 -6.16 2.26 0.98
C VAL A 218 -6.34 0.97 1.74
N GLY A 219 -7.44 0.86 2.47
CA GLY A 219 -7.85 -0.34 3.19
C GLY A 219 -8.36 -1.41 2.23
N ALA A 220 -8.31 -2.67 2.66
CA ALA A 220 -8.81 -3.80 1.88
C ALA A 220 -9.62 -4.78 2.74
N LEU A 221 -10.09 -5.87 2.11
CA LEU A 221 -10.88 -6.91 2.75
C LEU A 221 -10.16 -7.44 4.00
N MET A 222 -10.89 -7.48 5.11
CA MET A 222 -10.42 -7.85 6.45
C MET A 222 -9.35 -6.91 7.05
N VAL A 223 -9.02 -5.78 6.41
CA VAL A 223 -8.19 -4.73 7.03
C VAL A 223 -9.02 -4.12 8.17
N GLY A 224 -8.58 -4.37 9.38
CA GLY A 224 -9.28 -3.90 10.57
C GLY A 224 -9.27 -2.36 10.66
N LYS A 225 -8.17 -1.72 10.29
CA LYS A 225 -8.05 -0.26 10.38
C LYS A 225 -6.77 0.24 9.71
N ILE A 226 -6.86 1.41 9.08
CA ILE A 226 -5.73 2.28 8.78
C ILE A 226 -5.46 3.08 10.07
N VAL A 227 -4.24 3.05 10.57
CA VAL A 227 -3.82 3.81 11.75
C VAL A 227 -2.71 4.76 11.32
N ASN A 228 -3.06 6.03 11.16
CA ASN A 228 -2.10 7.11 10.96
C ASN A 228 -1.78 7.75 12.32
N HIS A 229 -0.51 8.10 12.53
CA HIS A 229 -0.09 8.89 13.67
C HIS A 229 -0.50 10.36 13.48
N ASP A 230 -0.80 11.03 14.57
CA ASP A 230 -1.13 12.46 14.57
C ASP A 230 0.18 13.26 14.62
N ILE A 231 0.72 13.55 13.44
CA ILE A 231 2.03 14.19 13.27
C ILE A 231 1.87 15.37 12.32
N GLU A 232 2.18 16.57 12.79
CA GLU A 232 2.13 17.81 12.01
C GLU A 232 3.40 18.02 11.17
N THR A 233 4.58 17.76 11.75
CA THR A 233 5.88 17.85 11.08
C THR A 233 6.59 16.52 11.17
N PHE A 234 7.30 16.13 10.12
CA PHE A 234 7.90 14.80 10.01
C PHE A 234 9.24 14.85 9.28
N LYS A 235 10.05 13.84 9.53
CA LYS A 235 11.30 13.58 8.81
C LYS A 235 11.13 12.41 7.86
N ARG A 236 11.96 12.38 6.84
CA ARG A 236 12.06 11.25 5.91
C ARG A 236 12.29 9.94 6.66
N GLY A 237 11.44 8.97 6.39
CA GLY A 237 11.52 7.66 7.04
C GLY A 237 10.83 7.56 8.39
N ASP A 238 10.35 8.67 8.98
CA ASP A 238 9.51 8.62 10.17
C ASP A 238 8.25 7.81 9.89
N GLU A 239 7.86 6.98 10.85
CA GLU A 239 6.67 6.14 10.74
C GLU A 239 5.40 7.01 10.65
N LYS A 240 4.74 7.01 9.49
CA LYS A 240 3.45 7.67 9.32
C LYS A 240 2.31 6.87 9.93
N GLY A 241 2.41 5.55 9.88
CA GLY A 241 1.37 4.69 10.40
C GLY A 241 1.52 3.21 10.03
N TYR A 242 0.44 2.48 10.22
CA TYR A 242 0.39 1.05 9.94
C TYR A 242 -1.02 0.56 9.60
N PHE A 243 -1.09 -0.63 9.00
CA PHE A 243 -2.34 -1.34 8.77
C PHE A 243 -2.51 -2.47 9.77
N LEU A 244 -3.70 -2.60 10.36
CA LEU A 244 -4.10 -3.82 11.05
C LEU A 244 -4.39 -4.92 10.04
N PHE A 245 -4.54 -6.17 10.50
CA PHE A 245 -4.61 -7.37 9.66
C PHE A 245 -5.48 -7.21 8.42
N GLY A 246 -4.88 -7.57 7.27
CA GLY A 246 -5.49 -7.58 5.94
C GLY A 246 -4.52 -7.16 4.83
N GLY A 247 -4.95 -7.22 3.58
CA GLY A 247 -4.21 -6.63 2.46
C GLY A 247 -4.36 -5.11 2.45
N SER A 248 -3.36 -4.39 1.94
CA SER A 248 -3.37 -2.93 1.98
C SER A 248 -2.58 -2.34 0.81
N THR A 249 -2.74 -1.05 0.59
CA THR A 249 -1.99 -0.34 -0.44
C THR A 249 -1.67 1.07 0.04
N VAL A 250 -0.43 1.49 -0.16
CA VAL A 250 -0.05 2.91 -0.07
C VAL A 250 0.07 3.44 -1.49
N VAL A 251 -0.39 4.67 -1.72
CA VAL A 251 -0.28 5.35 -3.01
C VAL A 251 0.42 6.69 -2.78
N LEU A 252 1.46 6.97 -3.58
CA LEU A 252 2.06 8.29 -3.68
C LEU A 252 1.67 8.92 -5.01
N ILE A 253 1.34 10.20 -5.00
CA ILE A 253 1.04 10.97 -6.22
C ILE A 253 1.90 12.22 -6.20
N PHE A 254 2.72 12.37 -7.24
CA PHE A 254 3.59 13.50 -7.47
C PHE A 254 3.07 14.35 -8.62
N ARG A 255 3.34 15.65 -8.58
CA ARG A 255 3.11 16.55 -9.71
C ARG A 255 4.02 16.17 -10.89
N GLU A 256 3.74 16.76 -12.03
CA GLU A 256 4.56 16.60 -13.25
C GLU A 256 6.01 17.04 -13.00
N ASN A 257 6.96 16.32 -13.61
CA ASN A 257 8.40 16.63 -13.59
C ASN A 257 9.04 16.72 -12.19
N VAL A 258 8.45 16.08 -11.16
CA VAL A 258 9.00 16.10 -9.81
C VAL A 258 9.93 14.91 -9.56
N VAL A 259 9.60 13.74 -10.09
CA VAL A 259 10.33 12.49 -9.80
C VAL A 259 10.74 11.75 -11.07
N GLU A 260 11.96 11.23 -11.07
CA GLU A 260 12.48 10.26 -12.04
C GLU A 260 12.60 8.91 -11.35
N ILE A 261 11.79 7.95 -11.80
CA ILE A 261 11.77 6.59 -11.24
C ILE A 261 12.85 5.73 -11.90
N ASP A 262 13.47 4.84 -11.15
CA ASP A 262 14.50 3.95 -11.66
C ASP A 262 13.98 3.10 -12.83
N LYS A 263 14.83 2.93 -13.85
CA LYS A 263 14.49 2.31 -15.16
C LYS A 263 13.97 0.89 -15.01
N ASP A 264 14.50 0.10 -14.07
CA ASP A 264 14.06 -1.27 -13.81
C ASP A 264 12.59 -1.31 -13.35
N ILE A 265 12.21 -0.40 -12.43
CA ILE A 265 10.84 -0.29 -11.92
C ILE A 265 9.88 0.18 -13.03
N LEU A 266 10.29 1.18 -13.82
CA LEU A 266 9.48 1.69 -14.94
C LEU A 266 9.25 0.59 -15.99
N ASN A 267 10.29 -0.13 -16.38
CA ASN A 267 10.20 -1.19 -17.38
C ASN A 267 9.30 -2.34 -16.90
N ASN A 268 9.45 -2.76 -15.64
CA ASN A 268 8.56 -3.76 -15.04
C ASN A 268 7.11 -3.27 -15.03
N SER A 269 6.88 -2.02 -14.63
CA SER A 269 5.53 -1.43 -14.55
C SER A 269 4.83 -1.38 -15.90
N ARG A 270 5.56 -1.02 -16.99
CA ARG A 270 5.04 -1.01 -18.36
C ARG A 270 4.58 -2.42 -18.80
N LEU A 271 5.27 -3.46 -18.36
CA LEU A 271 4.91 -4.86 -18.62
C LEU A 271 3.85 -5.40 -17.67
N GLY A 272 3.37 -4.59 -16.70
CA GLY A 272 2.43 -5.02 -15.66
C GLY A 272 3.05 -5.99 -14.65
N ILE A 273 4.37 -6.00 -14.54
CA ILE A 273 5.16 -6.78 -13.58
C ILE A 273 5.39 -5.92 -12.34
N GLU A 274 5.05 -6.44 -11.18
CA GLU A 274 5.27 -5.74 -9.91
C GLU A 274 6.75 -5.91 -9.47
N THR A 275 7.34 -4.82 -8.96
CA THR A 275 8.70 -4.84 -8.42
C THR A 275 8.65 -4.90 -6.90
N LYS A 276 9.21 -5.95 -6.27
CA LYS A 276 9.29 -6.05 -4.81
C LYS A 276 10.39 -5.12 -4.32
N VAL A 277 10.00 -4.17 -3.48
CA VAL A 277 10.85 -3.16 -2.84
C VAL A 277 10.69 -3.20 -1.32
N ARG A 278 11.67 -2.66 -0.58
CA ARG A 278 11.62 -2.53 0.87
C ARG A 278 11.48 -1.07 1.28
N LEU A 279 10.82 -0.82 2.40
CA LEU A 279 10.77 0.49 3.04
C LEU A 279 12.19 1.08 3.17
N GLY A 280 12.36 2.35 2.79
CA GLY A 280 13.64 3.06 2.80
C GLY A 280 14.53 2.81 1.58
N GLU A 281 14.24 1.79 0.76
CA GLU A 281 14.99 1.50 -0.48
C GLU A 281 14.82 2.63 -1.49
N VAL A 282 15.93 3.02 -2.15
CA VAL A 282 15.90 4.04 -3.21
C VAL A 282 15.20 3.46 -4.44
N ILE A 283 14.19 4.16 -4.93
CA ILE A 283 13.34 3.77 -6.08
C ILE A 283 13.35 4.80 -7.21
N GLY A 284 14.13 5.85 -7.05
CA GLY A 284 14.24 6.95 -8.00
C GLY A 284 14.91 8.15 -7.35
N LYS A 285 14.77 9.30 -7.99
CA LYS A 285 15.33 10.57 -7.52
C LYS A 285 14.42 11.74 -7.88
N ARG A 286 14.69 12.89 -7.28
CA ARG A 286 14.12 14.18 -7.69
C ARG A 286 14.65 14.56 -9.08
N VAL A 287 13.80 15.11 -9.92
CA VAL A 287 14.23 15.79 -11.16
C VAL A 287 14.91 17.09 -10.76
N ASN A 288 16.15 17.28 -11.20
CA ASN A 288 16.86 18.54 -11.01
C ASN A 288 16.37 19.50 -12.11
N HIS A 289 15.87 20.64 -11.71
CA HIS A 289 15.55 21.77 -12.59
C HIS A 289 16.74 22.74 -12.63
#